data_6c562e095037a99ce650ae74309ef370
#
_entry.id   6c562e095037a99ce650ae74309ef370
#
_cell.length_a   1.000
_cell.length_b   1.000
_cell.length_c   1.000
_cell.angle_alpha   90.00
_cell.angle_beta   90.00
_cell.angle_gamma   90.00
#
_symmetry.space_group_name_H-M   'P 1'
#
loop_
_entity.id
_entity.type
_entity.pdbx_description
1 polymer ?
#
loop_
_entity_poly.entity_id
_entity_poly.type
_entity_poly.pdbx_seq_one_letter_code
_entity_poly.pdbx_strand_id
1 'polypeptide(L)' 'MPNAYIELIDSLILQRQALKISQRELASAAGVSWTEVALMEQKKHMVQLRALLRITAALNCKLVAAVSVE' A
#
# COMPACT_ATOMS: atom_id res chain seq x y z
N MET A 1 -10.12 12.68 -8.79
CA MET A 1 -9.01 11.73 -8.71
C MET A 1 -8.81 11.04 -10.05
N PRO A 2 -7.56 10.92 -10.52
CA PRO A 2 -7.31 10.17 -11.75
C PRO A 2 -7.68 8.70 -11.58
N ASN A 3 -8.25 8.11 -12.63
CA ASN A 3 -8.64 6.70 -12.58
C ASN A 3 -7.43 5.80 -12.33
N ALA A 4 -6.29 6.13 -12.93
CA ALA A 4 -5.09 5.32 -12.74
C ALA A 4 -4.65 5.28 -11.28
N TYR A 5 -4.79 6.40 -10.58
CA TYR A 5 -4.45 6.44 -9.16
C TYR A 5 -5.40 5.55 -8.35
N ILE A 6 -6.69 5.65 -8.63
CA ILE A 6 -7.69 4.84 -7.93
C ILE A 6 -7.45 3.35 -8.17
N GLU A 7 -7.12 2.98 -9.41
CA GLU A 7 -6.82 1.60 -9.74
C GLU A 7 -5.57 1.11 -9.00
N LEU A 8 -4.57 1.96 -8.90
CA LEU A 8 -3.37 1.61 -8.15
C LEU A 8 -3.71 1.36 -6.68
N ILE A 9 -4.48 2.26 -6.07
CA ILE A 9 -4.84 2.10 -4.67
C ILE A 9 -5.67 0.84 -4.46
N ASP A 10 -6.60 0.56 -5.35
CA ASP A 10 -7.38 -0.68 -5.26
C ASP A 10 -6.47 -1.91 -5.31
N SER A 11 -5.46 -1.90 -6.17
CA SER A 11 -4.49 -2.99 -6.25
C SER A 11 -3.72 -3.15 -4.93
N LEU A 12 -3.32 -2.03 -4.34
CA LEU A 12 -2.57 -2.07 -3.08
C LEU A 12 -3.45 -2.61 -1.94
N ILE A 13 -4.72 -2.23 -1.91
CA ILE A 13 -5.65 -2.75 -0.92
C ILE A 13 -5.80 -4.26 -1.08
N LEU A 14 -5.97 -4.73 -2.30
CA LEU A 14 -6.11 -6.16 -2.55
C LEU A 14 -4.85 -6.93 -2.13
N GLN A 15 -3.68 -6.37 -2.42
CA GLN A 15 -2.42 -6.99 -2.00
C GLN A 15 -2.32 -7.07 -0.48
N ARG A 16 -2.69 -5.98 0.20
CA ARG A 16 -2.67 -5.98 1.66
C ARG A 16 -3.60 -7.05 2.21
N GLN A 17 -4.80 -7.13 1.67
CA GLN A 17 -5.78 -8.11 2.11
C GLN A 17 -5.33 -9.53 1.81
N ALA A 18 -4.74 -9.74 0.65
CA ALA A 18 -4.22 -11.05 0.28
C ALA A 18 -3.12 -11.52 1.22
N LEU A 19 -2.32 -10.59 1.73
CA LEU A 19 -1.28 -10.89 2.70
C LEU A 19 -1.83 -11.00 4.12
N LYS A 20 -3.11 -10.72 4.30
CA LYS A 20 -3.80 -10.82 5.59
C LYS A 20 -3.16 -9.94 6.66
N ILE A 21 -2.74 -8.75 6.27
CA ILE A 21 -2.19 -7.78 7.21
C ILE A 21 -3.15 -6.61 7.34
N SER A 22 -3.14 -6.01 8.54
CA SER A 22 -4.00 -4.87 8.82
C SER A 22 -3.37 -3.59 8.26
N GLN A 23 -4.16 -2.52 8.23
CA GLN A 23 -3.63 -1.22 7.88
C GLN A 23 -2.51 -0.80 8.82
N ARG A 24 -2.65 -1.11 10.11
CA ARG A 24 -1.61 -0.77 11.10
C ARG A 24 -0.34 -1.54 10.85
N GLU A 25 -0.47 -2.81 10.51
CA GLU A 25 0.71 -3.64 10.21
C GLU A 25 1.42 -3.12 8.97
N LEU A 26 0.65 -2.74 7.95
CA LEU A 26 1.25 -2.18 6.75
C LEU A 26 1.96 -0.87 7.06
N ALA A 27 1.33 0.00 7.85
CA ALA A 27 1.94 1.27 8.24
C ALA A 27 3.26 1.06 8.95
N SER A 28 3.29 0.12 9.88
CA SER A 28 4.52 -0.21 10.61
C SER A 28 5.60 -0.70 9.66
N ALA A 29 5.26 -1.59 8.75
CA ALA A 29 6.23 -2.16 7.80
C ALA A 29 6.75 -1.09 6.83
N ALA A 30 5.90 -0.15 6.45
CA ALA A 30 6.26 0.88 5.50
C ALA A 30 6.95 2.08 6.13
N GLY A 31 6.91 2.18 7.47
CA GLY A 31 7.49 3.33 8.14
C GLY A 31 6.67 4.59 7.97
N VAL A 32 5.36 4.46 7.86
CA VAL A 32 4.44 5.60 7.74
C VAL A 32 3.41 5.50 8.86
N SER A 33 2.62 6.56 9.05
CA SER A 33 1.58 6.53 10.07
C SER A 33 0.39 5.71 9.59
N TRP A 34 -0.34 5.16 10.55
CA TRP A 34 -1.59 4.46 10.25
C TRP A 34 -2.57 5.40 9.54
N THR A 35 -2.62 6.67 9.96
CA THR A 35 -3.50 7.65 9.33
C THR A 35 -3.20 7.77 7.84
N GLU A 36 -1.93 7.75 7.46
CA GLU A 36 -1.56 7.83 6.04
C GLU A 36 -2.10 6.65 5.25
N VAL A 37 -2.01 5.44 5.81
CA VAL A 37 -2.55 4.26 5.14
C VAL A 37 -4.07 4.35 5.04
N ALA A 38 -4.74 4.74 6.14
CA ALA A 38 -6.19 4.84 6.16
C ALA A 38 -6.69 5.88 5.14
N LEU A 39 -6.04 7.03 5.08
CA LEU A 39 -6.43 8.07 4.13
C LEU A 39 -6.19 7.62 2.69
N MET A 40 -5.10 6.92 2.44
CA MET A 40 -4.84 6.39 1.11
C MET A 40 -5.96 5.45 0.68
N GLU A 41 -6.36 4.55 1.54
CA GLU A 41 -7.36 3.55 1.17
C GLU A 41 -8.77 4.12 1.02
N GLN A 42 -9.03 5.29 1.59
CA GLN A 42 -10.30 5.98 1.38
C GLN A 42 -10.43 6.54 -0.03
N LYS A 43 -9.32 6.76 -0.72
CA LYS A 43 -9.29 7.23 -2.10
C LYS A 43 -9.91 8.61 -2.28
N LYS A 44 -9.97 9.41 -1.23
CA LYS A 44 -10.53 10.76 -1.31
C LYS A 44 -9.48 11.81 -1.60
N HIS A 45 -8.23 11.52 -1.26
CA HIS A 45 -7.10 12.43 -1.44
C HIS A 45 -5.92 11.65 -1.95
N MET A 46 -5.07 12.32 -2.71
CA MET A 46 -3.80 11.72 -3.09
C MET A 46 -2.84 11.85 -1.91
N VAL A 47 -2.21 10.75 -1.54
CA VAL A 47 -1.21 10.79 -0.48
C VAL A 47 0.10 11.33 -1.03
N GLN A 48 0.98 11.74 -0.12
CA GLN A 48 2.30 12.19 -0.52
C GLN A 48 3.04 11.04 -1.22
N LEU A 49 3.81 11.41 -2.23
CA LEU A 49 4.56 10.43 -3.00
C LEU A 49 5.47 9.59 -2.11
N ARG A 50 6.11 10.22 -1.13
CA ARG A 50 6.98 9.50 -0.20
C ARG A 50 6.25 8.37 0.51
N ALA A 51 5.04 8.65 1.01
CA ALA A 51 4.24 7.64 1.70
C ALA A 51 3.81 6.54 0.74
N LEU A 52 3.38 6.92 -0.46
CA LEU A 52 2.95 5.95 -1.46
C LEU A 52 4.09 5.02 -1.84
N LEU A 53 5.29 5.56 -2.05
CA LEU A 53 6.45 4.73 -2.40
C LEU A 53 6.81 3.77 -1.29
N ARG A 54 6.75 4.21 -0.04
CA ARG A 54 7.05 3.35 1.10
C ARG A 54 6.03 2.24 1.26
N ILE A 55 4.75 2.57 1.09
CA ILE A 55 3.68 1.58 1.20
C ILE A 55 3.79 0.56 0.07
N THR A 56 4.01 1.02 -1.15
CA THR A 56 4.18 0.14 -2.30
C THR A 56 5.38 -0.78 -2.12
N ALA A 57 6.50 -0.23 -1.65
CA ALA A 57 7.69 -1.02 -1.41
C ALA A 57 7.46 -2.10 -0.35
N ALA A 58 6.74 -1.77 0.71
CA ALA A 58 6.46 -2.73 1.76
C ALA A 58 5.63 -3.91 1.24
N LEU A 59 4.64 -3.61 0.41
CA LEU A 59 3.81 -4.66 -0.19
C LEU A 59 4.57 -5.45 -1.23
N ASN A 60 5.35 -4.77 -2.07
CA ASN A 60 6.14 -5.43 -3.11
C ASN A 60 7.24 -6.30 -2.54
N CYS A 61 7.86 -5.90 -1.44
CA CYS A 61 8.87 -6.72 -0.81
C CYS A 61 8.30 -8.09 -0.41
N LYS A 62 7.08 -8.10 0.11
CA LYS A 62 6.43 -9.36 0.47
C LYS A 62 6.07 -10.18 -0.75
N LEU A 63 5.61 -9.53 -1.81
CA LEU A 63 5.27 -10.23 -3.05
C LEU A 63 6.52 -10.80 -3.73
N VAL A 64 7.60 -10.03 -3.72
CA VAL A 64 8.86 -10.49 -4.29
C VAL A 64 9.35 -11.73 -3.54
N ALA A 65 9.22 -11.74 -2.23
CA ALA A 65 9.60 -12.91 -1.46
C ALA A 65 8.81 -14.15 -1.86
N ALA A 66 7.55 -13.96 -2.25
CA ALA A 66 6.69 -15.07 -2.65
C ALA A 66 6.96 -15.54 -4.08
N VAL A 67 7.43 -14.65 -4.94
CA VAL A 67 7.62 -14.95 -6.36
C VAL A 67 9.05 -14.72 -6.84
N SER A 68 9.96 -14.63 -5.92
CA SER A 68 11.33 -14.22 -6.19
C SER A 68 12.13 -15.30 -6.90
N VAL A 69 11.65 -15.69 -8.02
CA VAL A 69 12.33 -16.65 -8.87
C VAL A 69 13.01 -15.94 -10.03
N GLU A 70 12.82 -14.66 -10.07
CA GLU A 70 13.36 -13.88 -11.16
C GLU A 70 14.87 -13.75 -11.07
#